data_26eb070ebd8cd81d02bf6e43e4fa2004
#
_entry.id   26eb070ebd8cd81d02bf6e43e4fa2004
#
_cell.length_a   1.000
_cell.length_b   1.000
_cell.length_c   1.000
_cell.angle_alpha   90.00
_cell.angle_beta   90.00
_cell.angle_gamma   90.00
#
_symmetry.space_group_name_H-M   'P 1'
#
loop_
_entity.id
_entity.type
_entity.pdbx_description
1 polymer ?
#
loop_
_entity_poly.entity_id
_entity_poly.type
_entity_poly.pdbx_seq_one_letter_code
_entity_poly.pdbx_strand_id
1 'polypeptide(L)'
;ARRHGNGIMEVTQRGSIQIRGLTPASARQLAGEVNALGIAVRSGVPVETGPLAGIDPDEVADPRPLAEAIRAALESAGLPGRLGPKVTVIVDGGGRVAMDALLADVKLTAVQANGEPLWRMSVGGDASATRALGLVGQTEAIVAAVRVLEAVAELGLHARARDLDHSSLNRIIGTLVREDQEGPASIRSILARQPLLGI
;
A
#
# COMPACT_ATOMS: atom_id res chain seq x y z
N ALA A 1 14.61 -21.62 7.01
CA ALA A 1 15.82 -20.79 6.88
C ALA A 1 17.11 -21.64 7.00
N ARG A 2 17.27 -22.47 8.05
CA ARG A 2 18.52 -23.24 8.28
C ARG A 2 18.79 -24.32 7.21
N ARG A 3 17.75 -24.95 6.67
CA ARG A 3 17.90 -26.01 5.67
C ARG A 3 18.28 -25.51 4.28
N HIS A 4 17.81 -24.32 3.90
CA HIS A 4 17.94 -23.80 2.55
C HIS A 4 18.83 -22.55 2.43
N GLY A 5 19.01 -21.82 3.52
CA GLY A 5 19.82 -20.59 3.58
C GLY A 5 20.84 -20.63 4.71
N ASN A 6 21.28 -19.47 5.13
CA ASN A 6 22.29 -19.33 6.20
C ASN A 6 21.70 -19.35 7.64
N GLY A 7 20.43 -19.65 7.78
CA GLY A 7 19.71 -19.68 9.07
C GLY A 7 19.09 -18.36 9.49
N ILE A 8 19.39 -17.27 8.81
CA ILE A 8 18.84 -15.94 9.13
C ILE A 8 17.46 -15.78 8.49
N MET A 9 16.51 -15.36 9.30
CA MET A 9 15.16 -14.98 8.89
C MET A 9 14.85 -13.61 9.48
N GLU A 10 14.40 -12.70 8.64
CA GLU A 10 14.09 -11.32 9.02
C GLU A 10 12.65 -10.98 8.67
N VAL A 11 12.00 -10.19 9.53
CA VAL A 11 10.74 -9.55 9.19
C VAL A 11 11.05 -8.14 8.70
N THR A 12 10.59 -7.81 7.49
CA THR A 12 10.79 -6.47 6.93
C THR A 12 9.86 -5.46 7.56
N GLN A 13 10.15 -4.17 7.37
CA GLN A 13 9.29 -3.06 7.79
C GLN A 13 7.84 -3.18 7.25
N ARG A 14 7.63 -3.92 6.16
CA ARG A 14 6.32 -4.17 5.53
C ARG A 14 5.70 -5.51 5.92
N GLY A 15 6.19 -6.15 6.98
CA GLY A 15 5.66 -7.42 7.44
C GLY A 15 6.00 -8.64 6.58
N SER A 16 6.82 -8.50 5.54
CA SER A 16 7.27 -9.63 4.72
C SER A 16 8.40 -10.39 5.41
N ILE A 17 8.43 -11.72 5.25
CA ILE A 17 9.52 -12.55 5.74
C ILE A 17 10.59 -12.68 4.65
N GLN A 18 11.84 -12.40 5.01
CA GLN A 18 13.00 -12.62 4.16
C GLN A 18 13.88 -13.74 4.72
N ILE A 19 14.27 -14.66 3.85
CA ILE A 19 15.23 -15.73 4.19
C ILE A 19 16.54 -15.43 3.49
N ARG A 20 17.63 -15.35 4.27
CA ARG A 20 18.95 -14.98 3.78
C ARG A 20 19.79 -16.20 3.38
N GLY A 21 20.77 -15.96 2.50
CA GLY A 21 21.75 -16.96 2.09
C GLY A 21 21.20 -18.06 1.19
N LEU A 22 20.12 -17.78 0.43
CA LEU A 22 19.61 -18.70 -0.58
C LEU A 22 20.51 -18.68 -1.82
N THR A 23 20.70 -19.86 -2.41
CA THR A 23 21.19 -20.03 -3.78
C THR A 23 20.00 -20.22 -4.74
N PRO A 24 20.17 -20.07 -6.07
CA PRO A 24 19.10 -20.35 -7.01
C PRO A 24 18.49 -21.76 -6.87
N ALA A 25 19.31 -22.75 -6.51
CA ALA A 25 18.84 -24.12 -6.30
C ALA A 25 18.04 -24.26 -5.00
N SER A 26 18.58 -23.76 -3.88
CA SER A 26 17.89 -23.83 -2.58
C SER A 26 16.65 -22.95 -2.50
N ALA A 27 16.59 -21.87 -3.26
CA ALA A 27 15.38 -21.03 -3.37
C ALA A 27 14.21 -21.81 -4.00
N ARG A 28 14.47 -22.60 -5.06
CA ARG A 28 13.44 -23.45 -5.67
C ARG A 28 12.95 -24.54 -4.71
N GLN A 29 13.87 -25.15 -3.95
CA GLN A 29 13.51 -26.17 -2.94
C GLN A 29 12.66 -25.54 -1.83
N LEU A 30 13.05 -24.38 -1.32
CA LEU A 30 12.27 -23.64 -0.33
C LEU A 30 10.87 -23.30 -0.85
N ALA A 31 10.74 -22.81 -2.08
CA ALA A 31 9.43 -22.52 -2.68
C ALA A 31 8.54 -23.77 -2.73
N GLY A 32 9.10 -24.92 -3.09
CA GLY A 32 8.38 -26.20 -3.06
C GLY A 32 7.90 -26.58 -1.66
N GLU A 33 8.73 -26.44 -0.62
CA GLU A 33 8.34 -26.72 0.77
C GLU A 33 7.27 -25.74 1.27
N VAL A 34 7.39 -24.44 0.95
CA VAL A 34 6.40 -23.43 1.31
C VAL A 34 5.03 -23.77 0.70
N ASN A 35 5.02 -24.15 -0.59
CA ASN A 35 3.79 -24.59 -1.26
C ASN A 35 3.22 -25.88 -0.63
N ALA A 36 4.06 -26.85 -0.30
CA ALA A 36 3.63 -28.09 0.34
C ALA A 36 3.01 -27.87 1.74
N LEU A 37 3.41 -26.79 2.42
CA LEU A 37 2.84 -26.38 3.70
C LEU A 37 1.51 -25.58 3.54
N GLY A 38 1.04 -25.35 2.32
CA GLY A 38 -0.17 -24.57 2.05
C GLY A 38 -0.04 -23.09 2.37
N ILE A 39 1.20 -22.57 2.49
CA ILE A 39 1.43 -21.14 2.76
C ILE A 39 1.22 -20.36 1.47
N ALA A 40 0.19 -19.52 1.45
CA ALA A 40 -0.08 -18.64 0.33
C ALA A 40 1.01 -17.56 0.22
N VAL A 41 1.82 -17.63 -0.84
CA VAL A 41 2.79 -16.59 -1.18
C VAL A 41 2.12 -15.59 -2.11
N ARG A 42 2.07 -14.33 -1.68
CA ARG A 42 1.54 -13.25 -2.53
C ARG A 42 2.55 -12.91 -3.61
N SER A 43 2.04 -12.77 -4.83
CA SER A 43 2.77 -12.30 -6.00
C SER A 43 2.12 -11.03 -6.54
N GLY A 44 2.71 -10.45 -7.59
CA GLY A 44 2.18 -9.25 -8.23
C GLY A 44 2.58 -7.95 -7.53
N VAL A 45 1.77 -6.91 -7.72
CA VAL A 45 2.00 -5.59 -7.12
C VAL A 45 1.70 -5.64 -5.63
N PRO A 46 2.63 -5.27 -4.75
CA PRO A 46 2.37 -5.23 -3.31
C PRO A 46 1.25 -4.23 -2.97
N VAL A 47 0.21 -4.72 -2.31
CA VAL A 47 -0.85 -3.91 -1.71
C VAL A 47 -0.83 -4.21 -0.22
N GLU A 48 -0.32 -3.29 0.56
CA GLU A 48 -0.01 -3.47 1.97
C GLU A 48 -1.11 -2.86 2.85
N THR A 49 -1.40 -3.51 3.98
CA THR A 49 -2.27 -2.99 5.04
C THR A 49 -1.52 -2.93 6.35
N GLY A 50 -2.01 -2.17 7.30
CA GLY A 50 -1.44 -2.07 8.64
C GLY A 50 -1.39 -3.42 9.37
N PRO A 51 -0.48 -3.60 10.34
CA PRO A 51 -0.34 -4.86 11.07
C PRO A 51 -1.55 -5.17 11.97
N LEU A 52 -2.36 -4.17 12.29
CA LEU A 52 -3.59 -4.31 13.08
C LEU A 52 -4.86 -4.24 12.22
N ALA A 53 -4.73 -4.35 10.89
CA ALA A 53 -5.84 -4.25 9.95
C ALA A 53 -7.00 -5.18 10.30
N GLY A 54 -8.18 -4.58 10.50
CA GLY A 54 -9.43 -5.27 10.85
C GLY A 54 -9.52 -5.83 12.27
N ILE A 55 -8.55 -5.48 13.14
CA ILE A 55 -8.58 -5.83 14.58
C ILE A 55 -8.38 -4.62 15.48
N ASP A 56 -7.95 -3.47 14.94
CA ASP A 56 -7.84 -2.22 15.69
C ASP A 56 -9.22 -1.58 15.86
N PRO A 57 -9.72 -1.40 17.10
CA PRO A 57 -11.03 -0.79 17.32
C PRO A 57 -11.10 0.69 16.95
N ASP A 58 -9.95 1.33 16.74
CA ASP A 58 -9.89 2.76 16.36
C ASP A 58 -9.78 2.94 14.84
N GLU A 59 -9.82 1.86 14.03
CA GLU A 59 -9.88 1.98 12.58
C GLU A 59 -11.17 2.69 12.15
N VAL A 60 -11.03 3.66 11.24
CA VAL A 60 -12.16 4.32 10.59
C VAL A 60 -12.89 3.35 9.66
N ALA A 61 -12.12 2.51 8.94
CA ALA A 61 -12.65 1.43 8.12
C ALA A 61 -11.64 0.28 8.04
N ASP A 62 -12.15 -0.96 7.97
CA ASP A 62 -11.29 -2.13 7.72
C ASP A 62 -10.64 -2.03 6.32
N PRO A 63 -9.30 -1.93 6.22
CA PRO A 63 -8.63 -1.75 4.94
C PRO A 63 -8.54 -3.04 4.10
N ARG A 64 -8.76 -4.21 4.70
CA ARG A 64 -8.54 -5.51 4.05
C ARG A 64 -9.43 -5.75 2.83
N PRO A 65 -10.75 -5.47 2.87
CA PRO A 65 -11.62 -5.66 1.69
C PRO A 65 -11.19 -4.78 0.51
N LEU A 66 -10.82 -3.51 0.76
CA LEU A 66 -10.35 -2.62 -0.28
C LEU A 66 -9.00 -3.07 -0.84
N ALA A 67 -8.06 -3.47 0.01
CA ALA A 67 -6.77 -3.97 -0.43
C ALA A 67 -6.90 -5.22 -1.31
N GLU A 68 -7.81 -6.14 -0.97
CA GLU A 68 -8.06 -7.34 -1.76
C GLU A 68 -8.70 -7.00 -3.12
N ALA A 69 -9.68 -6.09 -3.13
CA ALA A 69 -10.31 -5.63 -4.36
C ALA A 69 -9.31 -4.92 -5.30
N ILE A 70 -8.40 -4.11 -4.75
CA ILE A 70 -7.33 -3.47 -5.53
C ILE A 70 -6.39 -4.54 -6.11
N ARG A 71 -5.96 -5.56 -5.34
CA ARG A 71 -5.11 -6.64 -5.87
C ARG A 71 -5.78 -7.34 -7.05
N ALA A 72 -7.04 -7.73 -6.88
CA ALA A 72 -7.80 -8.39 -7.94
C ALA A 72 -7.93 -7.51 -9.20
N ALA A 73 -8.16 -6.21 -9.02
CA ALA A 73 -8.26 -5.28 -10.13
C ALA A 73 -6.93 -5.08 -10.86
N LEU A 74 -5.80 -5.00 -10.13
CA LEU A 74 -4.46 -4.89 -10.72
C LEU A 74 -4.08 -6.15 -11.51
N GLU A 75 -4.41 -7.33 -11.01
CA GLU A 75 -4.22 -8.60 -11.72
C GLU A 75 -5.08 -8.63 -12.99
N SER A 76 -6.35 -8.27 -12.89
CA SER A 76 -7.29 -8.23 -14.02
C SER A 76 -6.86 -7.24 -15.11
N ALA A 77 -6.22 -6.13 -14.72
CA ALA A 77 -5.64 -5.15 -15.64
C ALA A 77 -4.29 -5.59 -16.24
N GLY A 78 -3.75 -6.76 -15.86
CA GLY A 78 -2.48 -7.27 -16.35
C GLY A 78 -1.27 -6.41 -15.96
N LEU A 79 -1.34 -5.72 -14.83
CA LEU A 79 -0.28 -4.82 -14.35
C LEU A 79 0.93 -5.52 -13.72
N PRO A 80 0.80 -6.72 -13.09
CA PRO A 80 1.99 -7.48 -12.70
C PRO A 80 2.93 -7.73 -13.88
N GLY A 81 4.21 -7.45 -13.69
CA GLY A 81 5.22 -7.56 -14.76
C GLY A 81 5.36 -6.33 -15.66
N ARG A 82 4.38 -5.41 -15.66
CA ARG A 82 4.47 -4.11 -16.35
C ARG A 82 4.98 -2.99 -15.44
N LEU A 83 4.97 -3.22 -14.14
CA LEU A 83 5.41 -2.30 -13.10
C LEU A 83 6.73 -2.72 -12.48
N GLY A 84 7.53 -1.76 -12.06
CA GLY A 84 8.78 -2.01 -11.37
C GLY A 84 8.57 -2.71 -10.01
N PRO A 85 9.53 -3.51 -9.53
CA PRO A 85 9.38 -4.35 -8.33
C PRO A 85 9.24 -3.56 -7.02
N LYS A 86 9.45 -2.26 -7.06
CA LYS A 86 9.30 -1.35 -5.90
C LYS A 86 7.99 -0.58 -5.89
N VAL A 87 7.17 -0.70 -6.94
CA VAL A 87 5.84 -0.08 -6.99
C VAL A 87 4.95 -0.72 -5.93
N THR A 88 4.29 0.10 -5.13
CA THR A 88 3.55 -0.36 -3.96
C THR A 88 2.29 0.47 -3.76
N VAL A 89 1.22 -0.18 -3.32
CA VAL A 89 0.00 0.45 -2.81
C VAL A 89 -0.07 0.26 -1.30
N ILE A 90 -0.48 1.27 -0.56
CA ILE A 90 -0.81 1.16 0.87
C ILE A 90 -2.29 1.49 1.05
N VAL A 91 -2.97 0.64 1.81
CA VAL A 91 -4.35 0.85 2.26
C VAL A 91 -4.34 0.84 3.78
N ASP A 92 -4.56 2.00 4.39
CA ASP A 92 -4.49 2.25 5.83
C ASP A 92 -5.90 2.51 6.38
N GLY A 93 -6.30 1.74 7.37
CA GLY A 93 -7.62 1.87 8.01
C GLY A 93 -7.81 3.12 8.88
N GLY A 94 -6.79 3.96 9.05
CA GLY A 94 -6.85 5.16 9.88
C GLY A 94 -6.88 4.88 11.38
N GLY A 95 -6.33 3.73 11.82
CA GLY A 95 -6.26 3.30 13.22
C GLY A 95 -5.01 3.82 13.96
N ARG A 96 -4.65 3.11 15.05
CA ARG A 96 -3.56 3.50 15.97
C ARG A 96 -2.17 3.43 15.34
N VAL A 97 -1.98 2.49 14.42
CA VAL A 97 -0.69 2.28 13.76
C VAL A 97 -0.77 2.82 12.33
N ALA A 98 -0.44 4.09 12.19
CA ALA A 98 -0.43 4.76 10.89
C ALA A 98 0.73 4.26 10.01
N MET A 99 0.47 4.15 8.71
CA MET A 99 1.46 3.76 7.72
C MET A 99 2.04 4.96 6.95
N ASP A 100 1.90 6.17 7.48
CA ASP A 100 2.29 7.42 6.81
C ASP A 100 3.78 7.52 6.51
N ALA A 101 4.63 6.96 7.38
CA ALA A 101 6.08 6.96 7.21
C ALA A 101 6.57 6.03 6.08
N LEU A 102 5.73 5.13 5.58
CA LEU A 102 6.12 4.20 4.53
C LEU A 102 6.00 4.85 3.15
N LEU A 103 7.01 4.65 2.32
CA LEU A 103 7.00 5.06 0.92
C LEU A 103 6.02 4.20 0.12
N ALA A 104 5.13 4.84 -0.64
CA ALA A 104 4.21 4.18 -1.55
C ALA A 104 4.02 4.98 -2.84
N ASP A 105 3.59 4.30 -3.91
CA ASP A 105 3.19 4.95 -5.15
C ASP A 105 1.75 5.45 -5.06
N VAL A 106 0.88 4.65 -4.47
CA VAL A 106 -0.50 5.03 -4.13
C VAL A 106 -0.73 4.75 -2.66
N LYS A 107 -1.29 5.72 -1.96
CA LYS A 107 -1.70 5.57 -0.55
C LYS A 107 -3.17 5.95 -0.42
N LEU A 108 -3.91 5.10 0.26
CA LEU A 108 -5.32 5.28 0.61
C LEU A 108 -5.43 5.17 2.12
N THR A 109 -5.82 6.26 2.79
CA THR A 109 -6.01 6.29 4.25
C THR A 109 -7.49 6.55 4.54
N ALA A 110 -8.11 5.67 5.32
CA ALA A 110 -9.50 5.86 5.73
C ALA A 110 -9.62 7.08 6.64
N VAL A 111 -10.60 7.90 6.35
CA VAL A 111 -10.92 9.11 7.11
C VAL A 111 -12.44 9.24 7.26
N GLN A 112 -12.88 9.80 8.37
CA GLN A 112 -14.30 10.15 8.55
C GLN A 112 -14.56 11.49 7.86
N ALA A 113 -15.46 11.52 6.90
CA ALA A 113 -15.85 12.75 6.22
C ALA A 113 -17.38 12.79 6.04
N ASN A 114 -18.00 13.86 6.53
CA ASN A 114 -19.47 14.06 6.46
C ASN A 114 -20.30 12.88 7.05
N GLY A 115 -19.75 12.20 8.06
CA GLY A 115 -20.42 11.07 8.71
C GLY A 115 -20.24 9.72 8.00
N GLU A 116 -19.47 9.66 6.92
CA GLU A 116 -19.17 8.44 6.17
C GLU A 116 -17.67 8.17 6.09
N PRO A 117 -17.24 6.90 6.10
CA PRO A 117 -15.85 6.55 5.84
C PRO A 117 -15.51 6.76 4.36
N LEU A 118 -14.51 7.59 4.09
CA LEU A 118 -13.94 7.81 2.77
C LEU A 118 -12.44 7.49 2.81
N TRP A 119 -11.83 7.42 1.63
CA TRP A 119 -10.40 7.15 1.49
C TRP A 119 -9.69 8.40 0.99
N ARG A 120 -8.81 8.97 1.83
CA ARG A 120 -7.89 10.03 1.39
C ARG A 120 -6.84 9.41 0.50
N MET A 121 -6.83 9.82 -0.76
CA MET A 121 -5.89 9.33 -1.75
C MET A 121 -4.70 10.27 -1.89
N SER A 122 -3.51 9.70 -1.94
CA SER A 122 -2.28 10.41 -2.24
C SER A 122 -1.33 9.56 -3.08
N VAL A 123 -0.39 10.20 -3.77
CA VAL A 123 0.58 9.53 -4.63
C VAL A 123 2.00 10.01 -4.39
N GLY A 124 2.94 9.07 -4.52
CA GLY A 124 4.38 9.27 -4.48
C GLY A 124 4.91 9.77 -3.13
N GLY A 125 5.88 9.08 -2.56
CA GLY A 125 6.56 9.50 -1.34
C GLY A 125 5.98 8.96 -0.04
N ASP A 126 6.46 9.52 1.05
CA ASP A 126 5.97 9.34 2.42
C ASP A 126 5.12 10.54 2.86
N ALA A 127 4.82 10.65 4.16
CA ALA A 127 4.03 11.75 4.71
C ALA A 127 4.59 13.16 4.41
N SER A 128 5.89 13.29 4.16
CA SER A 128 6.56 14.57 3.92
C SER A 128 6.62 14.97 2.43
N ALA A 129 6.55 14.00 1.52
CA ALA A 129 6.76 14.18 0.10
C ALA A 129 5.59 13.69 -0.77
N THR A 130 4.53 13.17 -0.17
CA THR A 130 3.35 12.68 -0.88
C THR A 130 2.50 13.82 -1.43
N ARG A 131 1.91 13.63 -2.60
CA ARG A 131 0.90 14.53 -3.17
C ARG A 131 -0.49 14.06 -2.80
N ALA A 132 -1.18 14.85 -1.99
CA ALA A 132 -2.60 14.64 -1.72
C ALA A 132 -3.41 14.92 -2.99
N LEU A 133 -4.35 14.04 -3.30
CA LEU A 133 -5.24 14.16 -4.46
C LEU A 133 -6.66 14.51 -4.03
N GLY A 134 -7.11 14.01 -2.86
CA GLY A 134 -8.43 14.27 -2.29
C GLY A 134 -9.08 13.01 -1.73
N LEU A 135 -10.42 13.03 -1.61
CA LEU A 135 -11.22 11.96 -1.03
C LEU A 135 -11.93 11.14 -2.12
N VAL A 136 -11.97 9.83 -1.95
CA VAL A 136 -12.66 8.90 -2.86
C VAL A 136 -13.50 7.91 -2.06
N GLY A 137 -14.61 7.47 -2.63
CA GLY A 137 -15.35 6.32 -2.13
C GLY A 137 -14.60 5.01 -2.40
N GLN A 138 -15.07 3.90 -1.85
CA GLN A 138 -14.39 2.60 -1.98
C GLN A 138 -14.28 2.13 -3.44
N THR A 139 -15.34 2.27 -4.22
CA THR A 139 -15.34 1.88 -5.64
C THR A 139 -14.41 2.75 -6.47
N GLU A 140 -14.47 4.07 -6.25
CA GLU A 140 -13.61 5.04 -6.92
C GLU A 140 -12.14 4.84 -6.55
N ALA A 141 -11.84 4.45 -5.32
CA ALA A 141 -10.48 4.14 -4.86
C ALA A 141 -9.83 3.01 -5.66
N ILE A 142 -10.59 1.95 -5.97
CA ILE A 142 -10.12 0.82 -6.79
C ILE A 142 -9.78 1.33 -8.20
N VAL A 143 -10.72 2.02 -8.82
CA VAL A 143 -10.55 2.55 -10.19
C VAL A 143 -9.38 3.54 -10.27
N ALA A 144 -9.28 4.44 -9.30
CA ALA A 144 -8.21 5.44 -9.24
C ALA A 144 -6.83 4.80 -9.07
N ALA A 145 -6.71 3.81 -8.18
CA ALA A 145 -5.45 3.09 -7.96
C ALA A 145 -4.99 2.37 -9.25
N VAL A 146 -5.90 1.68 -9.95
CA VAL A 146 -5.59 1.01 -11.22
C VAL A 146 -5.13 2.03 -12.27
N ARG A 147 -5.89 3.11 -12.49
CA ARG A 147 -5.57 4.13 -13.50
C ARG A 147 -4.22 4.82 -13.24
N VAL A 148 -3.91 5.14 -11.99
CA VAL A 148 -2.59 5.71 -11.64
C VAL A 148 -1.48 4.73 -11.96
N LEU A 149 -1.64 3.45 -11.62
CA LEU A 149 -0.61 2.44 -11.87
C LEU A 149 -0.51 2.05 -13.35
N GLU A 150 -1.59 2.11 -14.12
CA GLU A 150 -1.54 2.01 -15.60
C GLU A 150 -0.68 3.13 -16.20
N ALA A 151 -0.90 4.37 -15.76
CA ALA A 151 -0.08 5.50 -16.21
C ALA A 151 1.40 5.37 -15.80
N VAL A 152 1.69 4.81 -14.62
CA VAL A 152 3.06 4.49 -14.23
C VAL A 152 3.66 3.42 -15.15
N ALA A 153 2.89 2.38 -15.49
CA ALA A 153 3.34 1.31 -16.38
C ALA A 153 3.63 1.81 -17.81
N GLU A 154 2.89 2.81 -18.29
CA GLU A 154 3.13 3.47 -19.58
C GLU A 154 4.46 4.23 -19.63
N LEU A 155 4.91 4.77 -18.49
CA LEU A 155 6.22 5.41 -18.37
C LEU A 155 7.38 4.41 -18.32
N GLY A 156 7.11 3.12 -18.07
CA GLY A 156 8.09 2.04 -18.08
C GLY A 156 8.45 1.46 -16.72
N LEU A 157 9.21 0.37 -16.74
CA LEU A 157 9.52 -0.46 -15.56
C LEU A 157 10.29 0.25 -14.42
N HIS A 158 10.92 1.38 -14.69
CA HIS A 158 11.65 2.15 -13.68
C HIS A 158 10.86 3.33 -13.12
N ALA A 159 9.70 3.61 -13.72
CA ALA A 159 8.86 4.71 -13.32
C ALA A 159 8.15 4.48 -11.98
N ARG A 160 7.80 5.57 -11.33
CA ARG A 160 7.09 5.62 -10.07
C ARG A 160 5.96 6.64 -10.16
N ALA A 161 4.96 6.55 -9.30
CA ALA A 161 3.84 7.51 -9.31
C ALA A 161 4.28 8.97 -9.06
N ARG A 162 5.42 9.19 -8.41
CA ARG A 162 6.02 10.53 -8.24
C ARG A 162 6.49 11.17 -9.56
N ASP A 163 6.71 10.36 -10.59
CA ASP A 163 7.17 10.80 -11.91
C ASP A 163 6.01 11.30 -12.78
N LEU A 164 4.76 11.04 -12.37
CA LEU A 164 3.56 11.60 -12.98
C LEU A 164 3.42 13.07 -12.60
N ASP A 165 3.18 13.94 -13.57
CA ASP A 165 2.90 15.35 -13.30
C ASP A 165 1.47 15.57 -12.80
N HIS A 166 1.20 16.75 -12.23
CA HIS A 166 -0.10 17.09 -11.66
C HIS A 166 -1.23 17.11 -12.70
N SER A 167 -0.93 17.57 -13.91
CA SER A 167 -1.93 17.64 -14.98
C SER A 167 -2.34 16.27 -15.49
N SER A 168 -1.40 15.35 -15.57
CA SER A 168 -1.66 13.94 -15.91
C SER A 168 -2.51 13.27 -14.82
N LEU A 169 -2.19 13.45 -13.55
CA LEU A 169 -2.98 12.91 -12.44
C LEU A 169 -4.41 13.44 -12.45
N ASN A 170 -4.61 14.75 -12.62
CA ASN A 170 -5.94 15.34 -12.70
C ASN A 170 -6.75 14.80 -13.88
N ARG A 171 -6.14 14.57 -15.02
CA ARG A 171 -6.79 13.99 -16.19
C ARG A 171 -7.22 12.53 -15.94
N ILE A 172 -6.39 11.77 -15.25
CA ILE A 172 -6.60 10.33 -15.00
C ILE A 172 -7.69 10.09 -13.97
N ILE A 173 -7.71 10.86 -12.87
CA ILE A 173 -8.56 10.61 -11.71
C ILE A 173 -9.39 11.81 -11.25
N GLY A 174 -9.25 12.99 -11.85
CA GLY A 174 -9.88 14.21 -11.35
C GLY A 174 -11.40 14.13 -11.20
N THR A 175 -12.09 13.32 -12.01
CA THR A 175 -13.54 13.08 -11.90
C THR A 175 -13.94 12.12 -10.78
N LEU A 176 -12.98 11.37 -10.23
CA LEU A 176 -13.22 10.37 -9.17
C LEU A 176 -12.99 10.95 -7.77
N VAL A 177 -12.23 12.03 -7.69
CA VAL A 177 -11.73 12.59 -6.44
C VAL A 177 -12.59 13.79 -6.03
N ARG A 178 -13.00 13.80 -4.75
CA ARG A 178 -13.66 14.94 -4.12
C ARG A 178 -12.64 15.80 -3.40
N GLU A 179 -12.91 17.09 -3.28
CA GLU A 179 -12.04 18.00 -2.55
C GLU A 179 -11.98 17.63 -1.06
N ASP A 180 -10.77 17.53 -0.52
CA ASP A 180 -10.55 17.28 0.90
C ASP A 180 -10.48 18.62 1.64
N GLN A 181 -11.58 19.03 2.25
CA GLN A 181 -11.69 20.30 2.97
C GLN A 181 -10.85 20.34 4.26
N GLU A 182 -10.53 19.18 4.84
CA GLU A 182 -9.75 19.12 6.08
C GLU A 182 -8.23 19.04 5.83
N GLY A 183 -7.83 18.69 4.61
CA GLY A 183 -6.43 18.50 4.22
C GLY A 183 -5.76 17.31 4.94
N PRO A 184 -4.49 17.01 4.65
CA PRO A 184 -3.75 15.99 5.38
C PRO A 184 -3.59 16.44 6.84
N ALA A 185 -4.01 15.58 7.78
CA ALA A 185 -3.84 15.82 9.19
C ALA A 185 -2.36 16.18 9.48
N SER A 186 -2.12 17.32 10.12
CA SER A 186 -0.75 17.74 10.47
C SER A 186 -0.11 16.65 11.33
N ILE A 187 1.16 16.29 11.04
CA ILE A 187 1.98 15.35 11.82
C ILE A 187 1.94 15.68 13.32
N ARG A 188 1.73 16.94 13.69
CA ARG A 188 1.53 17.38 15.08
C ARG A 188 0.30 16.80 15.77
N SER A 189 -0.78 16.51 15.06
CA SER A 189 -1.99 15.93 15.66
C SER A 189 -1.85 14.43 15.90
N ILE A 190 -1.01 13.74 15.15
CA ILE A 190 -0.71 12.32 15.29
C ILE A 190 0.18 12.08 16.52
N LEU A 191 1.21 12.91 16.72
CA LEU A 191 2.10 12.85 17.88
C LEU A 191 1.39 13.19 19.21
N ALA A 192 0.34 14.02 19.16
CA ALA A 192 -0.45 14.36 20.34
C ALA A 192 -1.37 13.21 20.82
N ARG A 193 -1.60 12.19 20.00
CA ARG A 193 -2.43 11.02 20.32
C ARG A 193 -1.66 9.80 20.79
N GLN A 194 -0.33 9.81 20.71
CA GLN A 194 0.48 8.73 21.26
C GLN A 194 0.80 9.07 22.73
N PRO A 195 0.24 8.33 23.72
CA PRO A 195 0.80 8.36 25.05
C PRO A 195 2.23 7.85 24.92
N LEU A 196 3.21 8.66 25.38
CA LEU A 196 4.58 8.22 25.53
C LEU A 196 4.54 6.91 26.34
N LEU A 197 4.87 5.80 25.70
CA LEU A 197 5.14 4.57 26.43
C LEU A 197 6.31 4.90 27.34
N GLY A 198 6.00 5.08 28.64
CA GLY A 198 7.02 5.28 29.64
C GLY A 198 7.96 4.08 29.66
N ILE A 199 9.25 4.36 29.56
CA ILE A 199 10.34 3.44 29.88
C ILE A 199 10.41 3.29 31.39
#